data_7f2ff3986c2ecab73fe15a9adcaf3b9f
#
_entry.id   7f2ff3986c2ecab73fe15a9adcaf3b9f
#
_cell.length_a   1.000
_cell.length_b   1.000
_cell.length_c   1.000
_cell.angle_alpha   90.00
_cell.angle_beta   90.00
_cell.angle_gamma   90.00
#
_symmetry.space_group_name_H-M   'P 1'
#
loop_
_entity.id
_entity.type
_entity.pdbx_description
1 polymer ?
#
loop_
_entity_poly.entity_id
_entity_poly.type
_entity_poly.pdbx_seq_one_letter_code
_entity_poly.pdbx_strand_id
1 'polypeptide(L)'
;MDRILLLPELSNSETWMRNKVEWADKDHTVFVFSMYARNPLAINTTLVQKGEISSLYDLLDPKWKGRISMNDPTIQGGGFSLFQVYVRHIGIEYWHKLAKQEILISRDRRQIMDWLAKGKVAVTVAPNNESFNQFKEAGAPLEFLTPREGTYLSTGNGSVSLINNAPHPNAARLFINWILTREGQTNFTKSMGVPSARVDVPTSHLPPEMLWKADEKYIAEDFSEEAMEDKTASMKLAHDVFDSYLGR
;
A
#
# COMPACT_ATOMS: atom_id res chain seq x y z
N MET A 1 6.14 -16.05 -17.19
CA MET A 1 6.83 -16.53 -15.97
C MET A 1 6.63 -18.03 -15.86
N ASP A 2 7.57 -18.75 -15.25
CA ASP A 2 7.40 -20.19 -15.00
C ASP A 2 6.49 -20.43 -13.81
N ARG A 3 5.79 -21.56 -13.82
CA ARG A 3 4.95 -21.98 -12.70
C ARG A 3 5.80 -22.26 -11.47
N ILE A 4 5.40 -21.72 -10.31
CA ILE A 4 6.08 -22.00 -9.04
C ILE A 4 5.65 -23.37 -8.52
N LEU A 5 6.64 -24.23 -8.25
CA LEU A 5 6.43 -25.51 -7.58
C LEU A 5 6.70 -25.31 -6.08
N LEU A 6 5.66 -25.41 -5.28
CA LEU A 6 5.73 -25.29 -3.83
C LEU A 6 6.00 -26.67 -3.19
N LEU A 7 6.75 -26.65 -2.09
CA LEU A 7 6.81 -27.81 -1.18
C LEU A 7 5.43 -28.09 -0.58
N PRO A 8 5.10 -29.36 -0.25
CA PRO A 8 3.77 -29.73 0.25
C PRO A 8 3.30 -28.92 1.45
N GLU A 9 4.18 -28.63 2.40
CA GLU A 9 3.89 -27.83 3.60
C GLU A 9 3.54 -26.35 3.29
N LEU A 10 4.02 -25.83 2.16
CA LEU A 10 3.70 -24.48 1.70
C LEU A 10 2.38 -24.42 0.91
N SER A 11 1.92 -25.57 0.43
CA SER A 11 0.65 -25.70 -0.28
C SER A 11 -0.55 -25.88 0.65
N ASN A 12 -0.31 -26.07 1.97
CA ASN A 12 -1.39 -26.16 2.96
C ASN A 12 -2.04 -24.78 3.15
N SER A 13 -3.31 -24.66 2.77
CA SER A 13 -4.07 -23.41 2.85
C SER A 13 -4.23 -22.88 4.28
N GLU A 14 -4.30 -23.77 5.29
CA GLU A 14 -4.42 -23.36 6.70
C GLU A 14 -3.22 -22.58 7.21
N THR A 15 -2.08 -22.69 6.54
CA THR A 15 -0.86 -21.91 6.84
C THR A 15 -1.00 -20.45 6.49
N TRP A 16 -1.96 -20.11 5.60
CA TRP A 16 -2.09 -18.78 5.00
C TRP A 16 -3.40 -18.09 5.42
N MET A 17 -3.37 -16.77 5.43
CA MET A 17 -4.56 -15.93 5.69
C MET A 17 -5.73 -16.36 4.81
N ARG A 18 -6.93 -16.25 5.35
CA ARG A 18 -8.18 -16.63 4.67
C ARG A 18 -8.29 -18.13 4.33
N ASN A 19 -7.41 -18.97 4.92
CA ASN A 19 -7.28 -20.38 4.56
C ASN A 19 -7.08 -20.59 3.05
N LYS A 20 -6.30 -19.73 2.43
CA LYS A 20 -6.11 -19.69 0.98
C LYS A 20 -4.65 -19.45 0.62
N VAL A 21 -4.12 -20.28 -0.26
CA VAL A 21 -2.86 -20.03 -0.97
C VAL A 21 -3.14 -18.95 -2.03
N GLU A 22 -2.61 -17.75 -1.84
CA GLU A 22 -2.96 -16.59 -2.67
C GLU A 22 -2.04 -16.46 -3.88
N TRP A 23 -2.64 -16.31 -5.04
CA TRP A 23 -1.98 -16.08 -6.31
C TRP A 23 -2.51 -14.80 -6.93
N ALA A 24 -1.63 -13.97 -7.47
CA ALA A 24 -2.03 -12.75 -8.18
C ALA A 24 -2.55 -13.06 -9.60
N ASP A 25 -2.33 -14.28 -10.09
CA ASP A 25 -2.71 -14.72 -11.43
C ASP A 25 -3.27 -16.15 -11.43
N LYS A 26 -4.12 -16.45 -12.41
CA LYS A 26 -4.77 -17.76 -12.58
C LYS A 26 -3.79 -18.88 -13.01
N ASP A 27 -2.64 -18.51 -13.56
CA ASP A 27 -1.64 -19.46 -14.03
C ASP A 27 -0.69 -19.91 -12.90
N HIS A 28 -0.86 -19.38 -11.69
CA HIS A 28 -0.04 -19.68 -10.51
C HIS A 28 1.45 -19.36 -10.73
N THR A 29 1.75 -18.23 -11.35
CA THR A 29 3.10 -17.77 -11.62
C THR A 29 3.59 -16.67 -10.66
N VAL A 30 2.65 -16.00 -9.95
CA VAL A 30 2.96 -14.96 -8.97
C VAL A 30 2.32 -15.32 -7.64
N PHE A 31 3.13 -15.78 -6.69
CA PHE A 31 2.69 -16.11 -5.34
C PHE A 31 2.66 -14.87 -4.45
N VAL A 32 1.55 -14.65 -3.74
CA VAL A 32 1.38 -13.56 -2.78
C VAL A 32 1.64 -14.05 -1.36
N PHE A 33 2.69 -13.54 -0.71
CA PHE A 33 3.09 -13.97 0.62
C PHE A 33 3.04 -12.87 1.69
N SER A 34 2.69 -11.65 1.32
CA SER A 34 2.40 -10.57 2.26
C SER A 34 1.06 -9.94 1.90
N MET A 35 0.30 -9.59 2.93
CA MET A 35 -1.00 -8.94 2.76
C MET A 35 -1.28 -8.06 3.98
N TYR A 36 -1.57 -6.78 3.74
CA TYR A 36 -1.80 -5.83 4.82
C TYR A 36 -2.76 -4.71 4.41
N ALA A 37 -3.44 -4.16 5.41
CA ALA A 37 -4.29 -2.99 5.23
C ALA A 37 -3.43 -1.75 4.97
N ARG A 38 -3.79 -0.99 3.92
CA ARG A 38 -3.13 0.28 3.59
C ARG A 38 -3.86 1.42 4.28
N ASN A 39 -3.10 2.24 4.99
CA ASN A 39 -3.63 3.48 5.54
C ASN A 39 -3.66 4.55 4.45
N PRO A 40 -4.84 5.00 4.00
CA PRO A 40 -4.93 5.95 2.89
C PRO A 40 -4.46 7.35 3.25
N LEU A 41 -4.57 7.72 4.53
CA LEU A 41 -4.22 9.04 5.04
C LEU A 41 -3.30 8.95 6.26
N ALA A 42 -2.43 9.95 6.41
CA ALA A 42 -1.77 10.29 7.66
C ALA A 42 -1.97 11.77 7.98
N ILE A 43 -2.13 12.10 9.25
CA ILE A 43 -2.37 13.45 9.74
C ILE A 43 -1.32 13.88 10.76
N ASN A 44 -1.11 15.19 10.86
CA ASN A 44 -0.43 15.79 11.99
C ASN A 44 -1.47 16.20 13.03
N THR A 45 -1.44 15.55 14.20
CA THR A 45 -2.47 15.70 15.26
C THR A 45 -2.45 17.06 15.94
N THR A 46 -1.43 17.88 15.72
CA THR A 46 -1.42 19.28 16.19
C THR A 46 -2.15 20.23 15.24
N LEU A 47 -2.42 19.79 14.01
CA LEU A 47 -3.03 20.60 12.95
C LEU A 47 -4.42 20.11 12.53
N VAL A 48 -4.74 18.85 12.82
CA VAL A 48 -6.02 18.21 12.52
C VAL A 48 -6.62 17.70 13.80
N GLN A 49 -7.80 18.18 14.15
CA GLN A 49 -8.51 17.76 15.36
C GLN A 49 -9.17 16.37 15.12
N LYS A 50 -9.37 15.65 16.22
CA LYS A 50 -10.04 14.34 16.15
C LYS A 50 -11.45 14.48 15.57
N GLY A 51 -11.74 13.71 14.52
CA GLY A 51 -13.04 13.73 13.83
C GLY A 51 -13.22 14.86 12.81
N GLU A 52 -12.21 15.73 12.61
CA GLU A 52 -12.25 16.81 11.63
C GLU A 52 -12.17 16.30 10.18
N ILE A 53 -11.54 15.16 9.99
CA ILE A 53 -11.50 14.42 8.73
C ILE A 53 -12.09 13.04 9.00
N SER A 54 -13.20 12.73 8.36
CA SER A 54 -13.89 11.43 8.42
C SER A 54 -14.08 10.79 7.04
N SER A 55 -13.85 11.56 5.99
CA SER A 55 -14.05 11.18 4.59
C SER A 55 -12.93 11.77 3.74
N LEU A 56 -12.62 11.11 2.62
CA LEU A 56 -11.74 11.69 1.60
C LEU A 56 -12.31 13.01 1.07
N TYR A 57 -13.63 13.14 0.99
CA TYR A 57 -14.27 14.38 0.53
C TYR A 57 -14.04 15.57 1.46
N ASP A 58 -13.74 15.34 2.75
CA ASP A 58 -13.39 16.43 3.68
C ASP A 58 -12.09 17.15 3.28
N LEU A 59 -11.20 16.47 2.52
CA LEU A 59 -9.98 17.06 1.97
C LEU A 59 -10.26 18.11 0.87
N LEU A 60 -11.48 18.19 0.37
CA LEU A 60 -11.90 19.18 -0.62
C LEU A 60 -12.30 20.52 0.00
N ASP A 61 -12.39 20.60 1.34
CA ASP A 61 -12.64 21.85 2.04
C ASP A 61 -11.51 22.85 1.76
N PRO A 62 -11.81 24.11 1.38
CA PRO A 62 -10.81 25.15 1.10
C PRO A 62 -9.79 25.38 2.22
N LYS A 63 -10.11 25.06 3.48
CA LYS A 63 -9.17 25.16 4.61
C LYS A 63 -7.92 24.27 4.46
N TRP A 64 -7.99 23.21 3.66
CA TRP A 64 -6.88 22.30 3.40
C TRP A 64 -6.04 22.69 2.18
N LYS A 65 -6.39 23.76 1.47
CA LYS A 65 -5.66 24.21 0.29
C LYS A 65 -4.21 24.53 0.62
N GLY A 66 -3.26 23.93 -0.13
CA GLY A 66 -1.82 24.02 0.12
C GLY A 66 -1.33 23.28 1.38
N ARG A 67 -2.22 22.52 2.07
CA ARG A 67 -1.91 21.80 3.32
C ARG A 67 -1.99 20.29 3.20
N ILE A 68 -2.05 19.77 1.98
CA ILE A 68 -2.08 18.36 1.67
C ILE A 68 -0.79 17.99 0.92
N SER A 69 -0.22 16.83 1.23
CA SER A 69 0.82 16.22 0.39
C SER A 69 0.40 14.85 -0.11
N MET A 70 1.05 14.39 -1.17
CA MET A 70 0.79 13.08 -1.77
C MET A 70 2.07 12.51 -2.40
N ASN A 71 2.25 11.19 -2.31
CA ASN A 71 3.24 10.50 -3.13
C ASN A 71 2.82 10.55 -4.60
N ASP A 72 3.78 10.79 -5.53
CA ASP A 72 3.49 11.00 -6.96
C ASP A 72 2.63 9.85 -7.52
N PRO A 73 1.37 10.10 -7.92
CA PRO A 73 0.47 9.09 -8.44
C PRO A 73 0.72 8.74 -9.91
N THR A 74 1.57 9.50 -10.61
CA THR A 74 1.91 9.28 -12.03
C THR A 74 3.06 8.31 -12.24
N ILE A 75 3.57 7.72 -11.16
CA ILE A 75 4.62 6.69 -11.19
C ILE A 75 4.23 5.50 -10.32
N GLN A 76 4.79 4.33 -10.65
CA GLN A 76 4.60 3.13 -9.83
C GLN A 76 5.01 3.38 -8.37
N GLY A 77 4.12 3.07 -7.43
CA GLY A 77 4.35 3.24 -5.99
C GLY A 77 3.06 3.43 -5.20
N GLY A 78 3.19 3.80 -3.93
CA GLY A 78 2.04 3.93 -3.02
C GLY A 78 1.01 4.98 -3.48
N GLY A 79 1.46 6.07 -4.10
CA GLY A 79 0.56 7.10 -4.65
C GLY A 79 -0.29 6.55 -5.78
N PHE A 80 0.33 5.84 -6.72
CA PHE A 80 -0.39 5.21 -7.82
C PHE A 80 -1.33 4.09 -7.35
N SER A 81 -0.88 3.18 -6.47
CA SER A 81 -1.74 2.10 -5.95
C SER A 81 -2.98 2.66 -5.27
N LEU A 82 -2.84 3.69 -4.46
CA LEU A 82 -3.96 4.35 -3.82
C LEU A 82 -4.88 5.01 -4.86
N PHE A 83 -4.33 5.78 -5.80
CA PHE A 83 -5.10 6.40 -6.87
C PHE A 83 -5.89 5.35 -7.66
N GLN A 84 -5.25 4.27 -8.11
CA GLN A 84 -5.86 3.19 -8.88
C GLN A 84 -7.04 2.56 -8.16
N VAL A 85 -6.92 2.29 -6.87
CA VAL A 85 -8.01 1.72 -6.07
C VAL A 85 -9.15 2.73 -5.94
N TYR A 86 -8.85 3.95 -5.49
CA TYR A 86 -9.92 4.89 -5.17
C TYR A 86 -10.58 5.54 -6.39
N VAL A 87 -9.88 5.68 -7.54
CA VAL A 87 -10.53 6.22 -8.74
C VAL A 87 -11.71 5.38 -9.20
N ARG A 88 -11.68 4.07 -8.96
CA ARG A 88 -12.80 3.16 -9.24
C ARG A 88 -13.96 3.30 -8.27
N HIS A 89 -13.68 3.66 -7.01
CA HIS A 89 -14.69 3.73 -5.96
C HIS A 89 -15.34 5.10 -5.82
N ILE A 90 -14.57 6.17 -5.98
CA ILE A 90 -15.05 7.53 -5.78
C ILE A 90 -15.05 8.39 -7.04
N GLY A 91 -14.57 7.82 -8.17
CA GLY A 91 -14.57 8.45 -9.48
C GLY A 91 -13.47 9.48 -9.70
N ILE A 92 -13.25 9.82 -10.97
CA ILE A 92 -12.17 10.72 -11.42
C ILE A 92 -12.40 12.18 -10.98
N GLU A 93 -13.65 12.60 -10.85
CA GLU A 93 -14.03 13.97 -10.48
C GLU A 93 -13.51 14.37 -9.10
N TYR A 94 -13.43 13.42 -8.16
CA TYR A 94 -12.80 13.66 -6.86
C TYR A 94 -11.34 14.08 -7.02
N TRP A 95 -10.60 13.37 -7.86
CA TRP A 95 -9.17 13.60 -8.06
C TRP A 95 -8.89 14.93 -8.75
N HIS A 96 -9.72 15.32 -9.72
CA HIS A 96 -9.63 16.67 -10.32
C HIS A 96 -9.88 17.78 -9.29
N LYS A 97 -10.81 17.57 -8.36
CA LYS A 97 -11.06 18.53 -7.27
C LYS A 97 -9.91 18.53 -6.26
N LEU A 98 -9.39 17.37 -5.89
CA LEU A 98 -8.27 17.25 -4.97
C LEU A 98 -7.00 17.92 -5.54
N ALA A 99 -6.72 17.75 -6.83
CA ALA A 99 -5.58 18.39 -7.48
C ALA A 99 -5.65 19.93 -7.40
N LYS A 100 -6.85 20.53 -7.41
CA LYS A 100 -7.07 21.98 -7.24
C LYS A 100 -6.80 22.48 -5.82
N GLN A 101 -6.60 21.59 -4.85
CA GLN A 101 -6.21 21.94 -3.49
C GLN A 101 -4.72 22.31 -3.37
N GLU A 102 -4.01 22.51 -4.47
CA GLU A 102 -2.56 22.86 -4.48
C GLU A 102 -1.73 21.87 -3.66
N ILE A 103 -1.98 20.58 -3.88
CA ILE A 103 -1.30 19.51 -3.14
C ILE A 103 0.19 19.47 -3.47
N LEU A 104 1.01 19.21 -2.44
CA LEU A 104 2.45 19.04 -2.59
C LEU A 104 2.75 17.59 -2.99
N ILE A 105 3.13 17.37 -4.24
CA ILE A 105 3.45 16.04 -4.76
C ILE A 105 4.96 15.83 -4.77
N SER A 106 5.43 14.69 -4.27
CA SER A 106 6.85 14.32 -4.30
C SER A 106 7.03 12.83 -4.57
N ARG A 107 8.18 12.47 -5.16
CA ARG A 107 8.67 11.10 -5.28
C ARG A 107 9.47 10.65 -4.06
N ASP A 108 9.96 11.61 -3.30
CA ASP A 108 10.71 11.35 -2.06
C ASP A 108 9.74 11.12 -0.91
N ARG A 109 9.60 9.86 -0.52
CA ARG A 109 8.71 9.40 0.55
C ARG A 109 9.10 10.01 1.90
N ARG A 110 10.40 10.17 2.16
CA ARG A 110 10.91 10.75 3.40
C ARG A 110 10.59 12.24 3.46
N GLN A 111 10.75 12.96 2.35
CA GLN A 111 10.41 14.38 2.26
C GLN A 111 8.93 14.64 2.55
N ILE A 112 8.04 13.79 2.03
CA ILE A 112 6.58 13.88 2.28
C ILE A 112 6.31 13.76 3.78
N MET A 113 6.91 12.79 4.45
CA MET A 113 6.72 12.59 5.88
C MET A 113 7.39 13.68 6.72
N ASP A 114 8.52 14.23 6.29
CA ASP A 114 9.14 15.39 6.92
C ASP A 114 8.23 16.63 6.87
N TRP A 115 7.57 16.88 5.74
CA TRP A 115 6.59 17.96 5.62
C TRP A 115 5.42 17.78 6.59
N LEU A 116 4.90 16.55 6.72
CA LEU A 116 3.83 16.25 7.65
C LEU A 116 4.30 16.40 9.10
N ALA A 117 5.43 15.83 9.46
CA ALA A 117 5.97 15.86 10.82
C ALA A 117 6.27 17.29 11.30
N LYS A 118 6.78 18.12 10.44
CA LYS A 118 7.08 19.55 10.72
C LYS A 118 5.88 20.49 10.59
N GLY A 119 4.70 19.98 10.23
CA GLY A 119 3.49 20.79 10.10
C GLY A 119 3.45 21.69 8.86
N LYS A 120 4.32 21.47 7.87
CA LYS A 120 4.23 22.17 6.57
C LYS A 120 2.93 21.81 5.86
N VAL A 121 2.51 20.56 5.99
CA VAL A 121 1.19 20.06 5.58
C VAL A 121 0.46 19.48 6.77
N ALA A 122 -0.86 19.43 6.72
CA ALA A 122 -1.69 18.86 7.77
C ALA A 122 -2.02 17.39 7.51
N VAL A 123 -2.09 17.01 6.22
CA VAL A 123 -2.50 15.68 5.76
C VAL A 123 -1.57 15.18 4.67
N THR A 124 -1.29 13.89 4.70
CA THR A 124 -0.61 13.17 3.60
C THR A 124 -1.53 12.08 3.06
N VAL A 125 -1.73 12.09 1.75
CA VAL A 125 -2.42 11.03 0.99
C VAL A 125 -1.38 10.01 0.53
N ALA A 126 -1.68 8.72 0.67
CA ALA A 126 -0.77 7.62 0.39
C ALA A 126 0.56 7.68 1.19
N PRO A 127 0.51 7.75 2.53
CA PRO A 127 1.70 7.78 3.34
C PRO A 127 2.55 6.52 3.16
N ASN A 128 3.88 6.66 3.27
CA ASN A 128 4.77 5.51 3.35
C ASN A 128 4.89 5.05 4.80
N ASN A 129 4.50 3.81 5.09
CA ASN A 129 4.45 3.28 6.45
C ASN A 129 5.82 3.26 7.14
N GLU A 130 6.89 2.90 6.43
CA GLU A 130 8.25 2.86 6.99
C GLU A 130 8.68 4.27 7.45
N SER A 131 8.59 5.26 6.56
CA SER A 131 8.93 6.64 6.90
C SER A 131 8.01 7.19 8.00
N PHE A 132 6.72 6.89 7.95
CA PHE A 132 5.77 7.28 9.00
C PHE A 132 6.20 6.77 10.37
N ASN A 133 6.51 5.46 10.48
CA ASN A 133 6.93 4.86 11.74
C ASN A 133 8.22 5.48 12.27
N GLN A 134 9.22 5.71 11.41
CA GLN A 134 10.47 6.39 11.79
C GLN A 134 10.23 7.77 12.42
N PHE A 135 9.37 8.59 11.81
CA PHE A 135 9.05 9.91 12.35
C PHE A 135 8.21 9.84 13.63
N LYS A 136 7.25 8.90 13.70
CA LYS A 136 6.43 8.68 14.89
C LYS A 136 7.26 8.22 16.09
N GLU A 137 8.19 7.28 15.89
CA GLU A 137 9.15 6.83 16.90
C GLU A 137 10.09 7.95 17.37
N ALA A 138 10.42 8.88 16.48
CA ALA A 138 11.17 10.11 16.82
C ALA A 138 10.31 11.17 17.55
N GLY A 139 9.05 10.87 17.89
CA GLY A 139 8.17 11.74 18.65
C GLY A 139 7.32 12.72 17.82
N ALA A 140 7.28 12.59 16.50
CA ALA A 140 6.41 13.43 15.68
C ALA A 140 4.93 13.14 15.97
N PRO A 141 4.05 14.18 16.01
CA PRO A 141 2.64 14.04 16.34
C PRO A 141 1.83 13.51 15.13
N LEU A 142 2.08 12.27 14.77
CA LEU A 142 1.51 11.65 13.58
C LEU A 142 0.50 10.56 13.94
N GLU A 143 -0.58 10.47 13.19
CA GLU A 143 -1.57 9.41 13.28
C GLU A 143 -2.03 8.99 11.88
N PHE A 144 -2.24 7.68 11.68
CA PHE A 144 -2.94 7.20 10.50
C PHE A 144 -4.44 7.44 10.63
N LEU A 145 -5.09 7.70 9.51
CA LEU A 145 -6.52 7.90 9.45
C LEU A 145 -7.13 7.07 8.32
N THR A 146 -8.11 6.25 8.69
CA THR A 146 -8.94 5.52 7.72
C THR A 146 -10.25 6.28 7.52
N PRO A 147 -10.51 6.80 6.33
CA PRO A 147 -11.74 7.51 6.02
C PRO A 147 -12.91 6.52 5.90
N ARG A 148 -14.15 7.02 5.97
CA ARG A 148 -15.37 6.21 5.87
C ARG A 148 -15.53 5.46 4.54
N GLU A 149 -14.83 5.88 3.50
CA GLU A 149 -14.73 5.17 2.22
C GLU A 149 -14.00 3.83 2.37
N GLY A 150 -13.34 3.61 3.51
CA GLY A 150 -12.66 2.37 3.85
C GLY A 150 -11.19 2.35 3.45
N THR A 151 -10.57 1.19 3.61
CA THR A 151 -9.19 0.90 3.19
C THR A 151 -9.15 -0.29 2.25
N TYR A 152 -7.98 -0.60 1.73
CA TYR A 152 -7.77 -1.71 0.80
C TYR A 152 -6.61 -2.60 1.26
N LEU A 153 -6.58 -3.84 0.75
CA LEU A 153 -5.47 -4.76 0.98
C LEU A 153 -4.41 -4.57 -0.09
N SER A 154 -3.17 -4.61 0.35
CA SER A 154 -1.99 -4.52 -0.52
C SER A 154 -1.00 -5.63 -0.19
N THR A 155 -0.31 -6.10 -1.21
CA THR A 155 0.86 -6.96 -1.02
C THR A 155 2.13 -6.14 -0.81
N GLY A 156 2.15 -4.90 -1.22
CA GLY A 156 3.38 -4.11 -1.29
C GLY A 156 4.45 -4.81 -2.12
N ASN A 157 5.55 -5.24 -1.46
CA ASN A 157 6.62 -6.02 -2.08
C ASN A 157 6.53 -7.53 -1.75
N GLY A 158 5.38 -7.99 -1.28
CA GLY A 158 5.17 -9.35 -0.78
C GLY A 158 4.66 -10.33 -1.82
N SER A 159 5.19 -10.29 -3.02
CA SER A 159 4.96 -11.31 -4.04
C SER A 159 6.26 -11.83 -4.62
N VAL A 160 6.24 -13.06 -5.13
CA VAL A 160 7.39 -13.71 -5.76
C VAL A 160 6.97 -14.46 -7.01
N SER A 161 7.84 -14.42 -8.03
CA SER A 161 7.65 -15.17 -9.27
C SER A 161 8.97 -15.79 -9.73
N LEU A 162 8.89 -16.87 -10.51
CA LEU A 162 10.04 -17.48 -11.18
C LEU A 162 10.13 -16.94 -12.61
N ILE A 163 11.23 -16.27 -12.92
CA ILE A 163 11.48 -15.71 -14.27
C ILE A 163 11.72 -16.85 -15.26
N ASN A 164 11.10 -16.78 -16.44
CA ASN A 164 11.36 -17.72 -17.52
C ASN A 164 12.83 -17.69 -17.92
N ASN A 165 13.37 -18.86 -18.18
CA ASN A 165 14.78 -19.02 -18.55
C ASN A 165 15.76 -18.42 -17.52
N ALA A 166 15.42 -18.47 -16.23
CA ALA A 166 16.33 -18.07 -15.18
C ALA A 166 17.68 -18.79 -15.32
N PRO A 167 18.84 -18.10 -15.20
CA PRO A 167 20.14 -18.71 -15.38
C PRO A 167 20.44 -19.81 -14.35
N HIS A 168 19.82 -19.74 -13.17
CA HIS A 168 19.95 -20.70 -12.08
C HIS A 168 18.57 -21.10 -11.51
N PRO A 169 17.73 -21.83 -12.29
CA PRO A 169 16.34 -22.07 -11.92
C PRO A 169 16.19 -22.89 -10.63
N ASN A 170 17.10 -23.81 -10.34
CA ASN A 170 17.06 -24.61 -9.13
C ASN A 170 17.40 -23.79 -7.87
N ALA A 171 18.36 -22.87 -7.95
CA ALA A 171 18.66 -21.94 -6.88
C ALA A 171 17.49 -20.98 -6.63
N ALA A 172 16.84 -20.49 -7.69
CA ALA A 172 15.66 -19.65 -7.58
C ALA A 172 14.49 -20.40 -6.90
N ARG A 173 14.24 -21.65 -7.28
CA ARG A 173 13.20 -22.48 -6.64
C ARG A 173 13.51 -22.74 -5.16
N LEU A 174 14.77 -23.01 -4.82
CA LEU A 174 15.20 -23.20 -3.43
C LEU A 174 14.94 -21.92 -2.63
N PHE A 175 15.34 -20.76 -3.16
CA PHE A 175 15.11 -19.46 -2.51
C PHE A 175 13.61 -19.16 -2.35
N ILE A 176 12.78 -19.37 -3.38
CA ILE A 176 11.34 -19.17 -3.31
C ILE A 176 10.74 -20.03 -2.20
N ASN A 177 11.07 -21.31 -2.15
CA ASN A 177 10.53 -22.18 -1.10
C ASN A 177 11.06 -21.78 0.29
N TRP A 178 12.33 -21.36 0.42
CA TRP A 178 12.84 -20.88 1.71
C TRP A 178 12.17 -19.59 2.17
N ILE A 179 12.02 -18.57 1.30
CA ILE A 179 11.40 -17.31 1.70
C ILE A 179 9.94 -17.49 2.14
N LEU A 180 9.26 -18.53 1.65
CA LEU A 180 7.89 -18.86 2.02
C LEU A 180 7.77 -19.68 3.30
N THR A 181 8.88 -20.18 3.89
CA THR A 181 8.86 -20.84 5.18
C THR A 181 8.53 -19.85 6.30
N ARG A 182 8.19 -20.36 7.49
CA ARG A 182 7.99 -19.53 8.68
C ARG A 182 9.23 -18.70 9.01
N GLU A 183 10.43 -19.29 8.89
CA GLU A 183 11.70 -18.61 9.12
C GLU A 183 11.91 -17.48 8.11
N GLY A 184 11.81 -17.78 6.81
CA GLY A 184 11.96 -16.81 5.73
C GLY A 184 10.98 -15.63 5.87
N GLN A 185 9.72 -15.94 6.16
CA GLN A 185 8.69 -14.92 6.38
C GLN A 185 8.91 -14.11 7.67
N THR A 186 9.42 -14.74 8.74
CA THR A 186 9.79 -13.99 9.97
C THR A 186 10.91 -12.99 9.70
N ASN A 187 11.92 -13.38 8.93
CA ASN A 187 13.01 -12.49 8.53
C ASN A 187 12.52 -11.37 7.61
N PHE A 188 11.66 -11.71 6.64
CA PHE A 188 11.07 -10.74 5.73
C PHE A 188 10.26 -9.66 6.48
N THR A 189 9.35 -10.06 7.38
CA THR A 189 8.51 -9.10 8.12
C THR A 189 9.32 -8.17 9.01
N LYS A 190 10.37 -8.68 9.65
CA LYS A 190 11.28 -7.85 10.47
C LYS A 190 12.06 -6.85 9.63
N SER A 191 12.54 -7.27 8.46
CA SER A 191 13.36 -6.41 7.58
C SER A 191 12.53 -5.37 6.83
N MET A 192 11.32 -5.75 6.40
CA MET A 192 10.47 -4.90 5.55
C MET A 192 9.43 -4.11 6.35
N GLY A 193 9.19 -4.43 7.63
CA GLY A 193 8.18 -3.77 8.46
C GLY A 193 6.76 -3.98 7.95
N VAL A 194 6.47 -5.10 7.29
CA VAL A 194 5.14 -5.45 6.76
C VAL A 194 4.70 -6.86 7.17
N PRO A 195 3.40 -7.12 7.34
CA PRO A 195 2.91 -8.43 7.72
C PRO A 195 3.16 -9.49 6.65
N SER A 196 3.39 -10.72 7.11
CA SER A 196 3.28 -11.90 6.26
C SER A 196 1.82 -12.30 6.07
N ALA A 197 1.51 -12.96 4.96
CA ALA A 197 0.26 -13.68 4.78
C ALA A 197 0.24 -15.04 5.52
N ARG A 198 1.37 -15.52 6.07
CA ARG A 198 1.39 -16.71 6.93
C ARG A 198 0.82 -16.38 8.31
N VAL A 199 -0.09 -17.23 8.81
CA VAL A 199 -0.77 -17.01 10.09
C VAL A 199 0.12 -17.35 11.31
N ASP A 200 1.20 -18.12 11.11
CA ASP A 200 2.11 -18.56 12.16
C ASP A 200 3.37 -17.67 12.33
N VAL A 201 3.42 -16.52 11.64
CA VAL A 201 4.51 -15.55 11.74
C VAL A 201 4.17 -14.47 12.77
N PRO A 202 5.09 -14.17 13.73
CA PRO A 202 4.84 -13.16 14.76
C PRO A 202 4.62 -11.76 14.17
N THR A 203 3.61 -11.05 14.69
CA THR A 203 3.21 -9.70 14.24
C THR A 203 3.36 -8.62 15.33
N SER A 204 3.82 -8.98 16.53
CA SER A 204 3.89 -8.06 17.69
C SER A 204 4.79 -6.84 17.49
N HIS A 205 5.67 -6.86 16.49
CA HIS A 205 6.56 -5.75 16.12
C HIS A 205 5.95 -4.83 15.06
N LEU A 206 4.74 -5.13 14.57
CA LEU A 206 4.07 -4.39 13.51
C LEU A 206 2.95 -3.52 14.08
N PRO A 207 2.67 -2.35 13.45
CA PRO A 207 1.51 -1.54 13.81
C PRO A 207 0.20 -2.32 13.64
N PRO A 208 -0.69 -2.32 14.65
CA PRO A 208 -1.94 -3.08 14.60
C PRO A 208 -2.86 -2.70 13.43
N GLU A 209 -2.81 -1.44 13.01
CA GLU A 209 -3.59 -0.90 11.90
C GLU A 209 -3.20 -1.46 10.52
N MET A 210 -2.02 -2.09 10.42
CA MET A 210 -1.59 -2.77 9.19
C MET A 210 -2.09 -4.21 9.09
N LEU A 211 -2.48 -4.79 10.23
CA LEU A 211 -2.85 -6.20 10.27
C LEU A 211 -4.20 -6.41 9.61
N TRP A 212 -4.28 -7.45 8.77
CA TRP A 212 -5.55 -7.92 8.23
C TRP A 212 -6.48 -8.39 9.36
N LYS A 213 -7.76 -8.04 9.25
CA LYS A 213 -8.81 -8.45 10.19
C LYS A 213 -9.94 -9.12 9.43
N ALA A 214 -10.38 -10.27 9.92
CA ALA A 214 -11.40 -11.08 9.25
C ALA A 214 -12.79 -10.41 9.20
N ASP A 215 -13.09 -9.56 10.17
CA ASP A 215 -14.36 -8.82 10.34
C ASP A 215 -14.35 -7.44 9.69
N GLU A 216 -13.24 -6.99 9.14
CA GLU A 216 -13.12 -5.70 8.45
C GLU A 216 -13.39 -5.87 6.95
N LYS A 217 -14.20 -4.97 6.40
CA LYS A 217 -14.48 -4.92 4.97
C LYS A 217 -13.47 -4.03 4.26
N TYR A 218 -12.73 -4.62 3.34
CA TYR A 218 -11.81 -3.91 2.45
C TYR A 218 -12.49 -3.59 1.12
N ILE A 219 -12.24 -2.39 0.59
CA ILE A 219 -12.88 -1.93 -0.65
C ILE A 219 -12.30 -2.58 -1.90
N ALA A 220 -11.03 -2.99 -1.86
CA ALA A 220 -10.35 -3.64 -2.97
C ALA A 220 -9.09 -4.38 -2.49
N GLU A 221 -8.47 -5.07 -3.45
CA GLU A 221 -7.15 -5.69 -3.36
C GLU A 221 -6.31 -5.17 -4.53
N ASP A 222 -5.16 -4.53 -4.28
CA ASP A 222 -4.31 -3.94 -5.33
C ASP A 222 -3.52 -4.98 -6.15
N PHE A 223 -3.62 -6.24 -5.76
CA PHE A 223 -2.96 -7.39 -6.39
C PHE A 223 -3.94 -8.33 -7.14
N SER A 224 -5.21 -7.98 -7.20
CA SER A 224 -6.19 -8.76 -7.97
C SER A 224 -5.90 -8.71 -9.48
N GLU A 225 -6.34 -9.74 -10.22
CA GLU A 225 -6.20 -9.78 -11.70
C GLU A 225 -6.83 -8.54 -12.33
N GLU A 226 -8.01 -8.12 -11.86
CA GLU A 226 -8.69 -6.90 -12.26
C GLU A 226 -7.85 -5.64 -12.04
N ALA A 227 -7.18 -5.52 -10.87
CA ALA A 227 -6.29 -4.40 -10.60
C ALA A 227 -5.09 -4.37 -11.54
N MET A 228 -4.58 -5.53 -11.94
CA MET A 228 -3.45 -5.63 -12.88
C MET A 228 -3.84 -5.28 -14.31
N GLU A 229 -5.01 -5.74 -14.79
CA GLU A 229 -5.53 -5.43 -16.12
C GLU A 229 -5.78 -3.93 -16.32
N ASP A 230 -6.31 -3.27 -15.30
CA ASP A 230 -6.67 -1.85 -15.33
C ASP A 230 -5.49 -0.88 -15.13
N LYS A 231 -4.31 -1.41 -14.87
CA LYS A 231 -3.13 -0.63 -14.48
C LYS A 231 -2.76 0.44 -15.51
N THR A 232 -2.78 0.09 -16.80
CA THR A 232 -2.42 1.02 -17.88
C THR A 232 -3.46 2.13 -18.03
N ALA A 233 -4.75 1.80 -17.96
CA ALA A 233 -5.82 2.78 -18.02
C ALA A 233 -5.78 3.74 -16.81
N SER A 234 -5.62 3.20 -15.61
CA SER A 234 -5.49 4.00 -14.39
C SER A 234 -4.26 4.91 -14.39
N MET A 235 -3.13 4.44 -14.95
CA MET A 235 -1.94 5.26 -15.09
C MET A 235 -2.17 6.46 -16.01
N LYS A 236 -2.86 6.24 -17.14
CA LYS A 236 -3.25 7.32 -18.03
C LYS A 236 -4.13 8.35 -17.32
N LEU A 237 -5.15 7.89 -16.58
CA LEU A 237 -6.00 8.78 -15.79
C LEU A 237 -5.20 9.60 -14.75
N ALA A 238 -4.19 8.99 -14.09
CA ALA A 238 -3.34 9.71 -13.15
C ALA A 238 -2.55 10.82 -13.84
N HIS A 239 -1.99 10.57 -15.02
CA HIS A 239 -1.33 11.58 -15.84
C HIS A 239 -2.30 12.69 -16.27
N ASP A 240 -3.48 12.34 -16.77
CA ASP A 240 -4.50 13.31 -17.20
C ASP A 240 -4.92 14.26 -16.04
N VAL A 241 -4.94 13.76 -14.79
CA VAL A 241 -5.27 14.59 -13.62
C VAL A 241 -4.09 15.44 -13.15
N PHE A 242 -2.88 14.86 -13.06
CA PHE A 242 -1.81 15.45 -12.26
C PHE A 242 -0.67 16.10 -13.04
N ASP A 243 -0.47 15.81 -14.35
CA ASP A 243 0.68 16.31 -15.10
C ASP A 243 0.71 17.85 -15.16
N SER A 244 -0.43 18.51 -15.35
CA SER A 244 -0.51 19.96 -15.35
C SER A 244 -0.07 20.61 -14.02
N TYR A 245 -0.29 19.92 -12.90
CA TYR A 245 0.13 20.36 -11.55
C TYR A 245 1.59 20.00 -11.24
N LEU A 246 2.16 19.07 -11.99
CA LEU A 246 3.58 18.68 -11.89
C LEU A 246 4.48 19.46 -12.88
N GLY A 247 3.90 20.33 -13.71
CA GLY A 247 4.64 21.07 -14.73
C GLY A 247 5.13 20.19 -15.87
N ARG A 248 4.40 19.15 -16.22
CA ARG A 248 4.70 18.18 -17.28
C ARG A 248 3.71 18.24 -18.41
#